data_a27a0f406db1276e9f2f14f21822c96d
#
_entry.id   a27a0f406db1276e9f2f14f21822c96d
#
_cell.length_a   1.000
_cell.length_b   1.000
_cell.length_c   1.000
_cell.angle_alpha   90.00
_cell.angle_beta   90.00
_cell.angle_gamma   90.00
#
_symmetry.space_group_name_H-M   'P 1'
#
loop_
_entity.id
_entity.type
_entity.pdbx_description
1 polymer ?
#
loop_
_entity_poly.entity_id
_entity_poly.type
_entity_poly.pdbx_seq_one_letter_code
_entity_poly.pdbx_strand_id
1 'polypeptide(L)'
;MKAVETLGSTTVICTDKTGTLTKNQMTVRQLMLSSATYGVSGEGFEPVGTLTLDGENVSDDHMSNLQQDLGFRLAATCLSLCHNSQITKVDGLWEALGDPTDSACAVAGWKINGDVQKFAQRHSRLHEFFFDTKRKRMSVIHEYEGEKWVFSKGGAGGYIHLVDWKVSGDEIVPIDENDFKRAEDANRDMAGKAMRVLALCARRLDDEEDMYDMEKIESGLIFLGLIGIMDPPRPEVKDAIAICQKAGIKVKMITGDQQFTATAIGKELGITDGGIPAVNGGSIAQFSDPEMDEAAANSTIFSRVTPDQKMRIVSSLQSQGEIVAMTGDGVNDAPALSRANIGIAMGIAGTDVAKDAADMVLQDDNFANIVHAVEEGRKIYQNIRNFVRYQVSTNVAAVSLIVISTLIFGWNLPLTATQILVINILMDGPPAVALGVEKKHGNVMNRPPRP
;
A
#
# COMPACT_ATOMS: atom_id res chain seq x y z
N MET A 1 -2.37 2.26 27.84
CA MET A 1 -3.75 1.79 28.08
C MET A 1 -4.81 2.68 27.43
N LYS A 2 -4.74 4.01 27.55
CA LYS A 2 -5.71 4.94 26.93
C LYS A 2 -5.85 4.73 25.41
N ALA A 3 -4.76 4.62 24.68
CA ALA A 3 -4.76 4.39 23.23
C ALA A 3 -5.51 3.11 22.82
N VAL A 4 -5.28 1.98 23.49
CA VAL A 4 -5.94 0.69 23.17
C VAL A 4 -7.43 0.72 23.47
N GLU A 5 -7.85 1.39 24.55
CA GLU A 5 -9.27 1.57 24.88
C GLU A 5 -9.99 2.43 23.83
N THR A 6 -9.38 3.56 23.43
CA THR A 6 -9.91 4.43 22.38
C THR A 6 -9.97 3.69 21.04
N LEU A 7 -8.95 2.88 20.72
CA LEU A 7 -8.94 2.06 19.51
C LEU A 7 -10.12 1.06 19.48
N GLY A 8 -10.48 0.47 20.62
CA GLY A 8 -11.66 -0.38 20.75
C GLY A 8 -12.99 0.33 20.49
N SER A 9 -13.01 1.65 20.52
CA SER A 9 -14.17 2.50 20.24
C SER A 9 -14.18 3.07 18.82
N THR A 10 -13.11 2.81 18.03
CA THR A 10 -12.95 3.36 16.67
C THR A 10 -14.13 3.02 15.79
N THR A 11 -14.66 4.04 15.11
CA THR A 11 -15.76 3.95 14.16
C THR A 11 -15.29 4.07 12.71
N VAL A 12 -14.15 4.79 12.50
CA VAL A 12 -13.56 5.04 11.18
C VAL A 12 -12.04 4.84 11.27
N ILE A 13 -11.48 4.07 10.34
CA ILE A 13 -10.02 3.99 10.11
C ILE A 13 -9.72 4.74 8.82
N CYS A 14 -8.99 5.84 8.94
CA CYS A 14 -8.41 6.57 7.82
C CYS A 14 -6.99 6.05 7.61
N THR A 15 -6.68 5.60 6.40
CA THR A 15 -5.39 4.97 6.10
C THR A 15 -4.73 5.60 4.89
N ASP A 16 -3.43 5.85 4.95
CA ASP A 16 -2.67 6.11 3.72
C ASP A 16 -2.58 4.82 2.89
N LYS A 17 -2.33 4.97 1.60
CA LYS A 17 -2.13 3.84 0.69
C LYS A 17 -0.71 3.31 0.78
N THR A 18 0.27 4.19 0.49
CA THR A 18 1.68 3.82 0.32
C THR A 18 2.30 3.44 1.66
N GLY A 19 3.06 2.34 1.67
CA GLY A 19 3.73 1.86 2.90
C GLY A 19 2.80 1.27 3.97
N THR A 20 1.51 1.59 3.93
CA THR A 20 0.50 1.11 4.90
C THR A 20 -0.35 -0.02 4.32
N LEU A 21 -1.15 0.25 3.27
CA LEU A 21 -1.96 -0.76 2.59
C LEU A 21 -1.15 -1.54 1.56
N THR A 22 -0.07 -0.95 1.06
CA THR A 22 0.84 -1.51 0.07
C THR A 22 2.22 -1.75 0.67
N LYS A 23 3.05 -2.51 -0.05
CA LYS A 23 4.41 -2.87 0.41
C LYS A 23 5.42 -1.72 0.24
N ASN A 24 5.06 -0.64 -0.46
CA ASN A 24 5.98 0.41 -0.91
C ASN A 24 7.17 -0.15 -1.73
N GLN A 25 6.90 -1.20 -2.50
CA GLN A 25 7.88 -1.90 -3.32
C GLN A 25 7.34 -2.01 -4.73
N MET A 26 7.70 -1.04 -5.56
CA MET A 26 7.29 -1.03 -6.97
C MET A 26 7.71 -2.33 -7.65
N THR A 27 6.78 -2.96 -8.36
CA THR A 27 6.97 -4.27 -9.00
C THR A 27 6.41 -4.22 -10.42
N VAL A 28 7.15 -4.74 -11.41
CA VAL A 28 6.62 -4.97 -12.76
C VAL A 28 5.62 -6.12 -12.70
N ARG A 29 4.38 -5.86 -13.11
CA ARG A 29 3.27 -6.83 -13.11
C ARG A 29 2.84 -7.27 -14.48
N GLN A 30 3.10 -6.45 -15.50
CA GLN A 30 2.78 -6.78 -16.88
C GLN A 30 3.92 -6.37 -17.80
N LEU A 31 4.15 -7.18 -18.83
CA LEU A 31 5.06 -6.92 -19.95
C LEU A 31 4.28 -7.15 -21.24
N MET A 32 3.97 -6.09 -21.97
CA MET A 32 3.34 -6.16 -23.29
C MET A 32 4.42 -6.07 -24.36
N LEU A 33 4.47 -7.07 -25.21
CA LEU A 33 5.33 -7.17 -26.40
C LEU A 33 4.48 -7.15 -27.68
N SER A 34 5.13 -7.16 -28.83
CA SER A 34 4.45 -7.29 -30.12
C SER A 34 3.62 -8.57 -30.22
N SER A 35 4.10 -9.68 -29.64
CA SER A 35 3.49 -11.01 -29.71
C SER A 35 2.33 -11.17 -28.73
N ALA A 36 2.49 -10.76 -27.47
CA ALA A 36 1.51 -10.97 -26.42
C ALA A 36 1.73 -10.03 -25.21
N THR A 37 0.78 -10.05 -24.28
CA THR A 37 0.92 -9.41 -22.97
C THR A 37 1.10 -10.47 -21.90
N TYR A 38 2.24 -10.45 -21.23
CA TYR A 38 2.60 -11.37 -20.16
C TYR A 38 2.37 -10.72 -18.80
N GLY A 39 1.84 -11.49 -17.85
CA GLY A 39 1.93 -11.16 -16.44
C GLY A 39 3.32 -11.50 -15.91
N VAL A 40 3.76 -10.76 -14.87
CA VAL A 40 5.02 -11.03 -14.15
C VAL A 40 4.68 -11.34 -12.71
N SER A 41 4.91 -12.58 -12.28
CA SER A 41 4.63 -13.02 -10.92
C SER A 41 5.77 -12.67 -9.95
N GLY A 42 5.54 -12.89 -8.65
CA GLY A 42 6.45 -12.51 -7.58
C GLY A 42 6.35 -11.03 -7.23
N GLU A 43 6.65 -10.68 -5.98
CA GLU A 43 6.44 -9.35 -5.41
C GLU A 43 7.68 -8.83 -4.71
N GLY A 44 7.80 -7.50 -4.68
CA GLY A 44 8.88 -6.81 -3.98
C GLY A 44 10.24 -6.95 -4.66
N PHE A 45 11.29 -6.90 -3.84
CA PHE A 45 12.67 -6.89 -4.33
C PHE A 45 13.27 -8.30 -4.49
N GLU A 46 12.59 -9.33 -4.00
CA GLU A 46 13.04 -10.70 -4.20
C GLU A 46 12.90 -11.08 -5.67
N PRO A 47 13.99 -11.46 -6.36
CA PRO A 47 13.97 -11.73 -7.79
C PRO A 47 13.46 -13.15 -8.09
N VAL A 48 12.37 -13.55 -7.44
CA VAL A 48 11.67 -14.82 -7.63
C VAL A 48 10.34 -14.55 -8.30
N GLY A 49 10.05 -15.33 -9.33
CA GLY A 49 8.80 -15.23 -10.11
C GLY A 49 9.01 -15.70 -11.54
N THR A 50 7.89 -15.83 -12.24
CA THR A 50 7.83 -16.32 -13.62
C THR A 50 6.95 -15.42 -14.46
N LEU A 51 7.04 -15.56 -15.78
CA LEU A 51 6.07 -14.99 -16.70
C LEU A 51 4.79 -15.84 -16.69
N THR A 52 3.66 -15.16 -16.83
CA THR A 52 2.35 -15.81 -16.98
C THR A 52 1.69 -15.34 -18.28
N LEU A 53 0.98 -16.23 -18.95
CA LEU A 53 0.15 -15.93 -20.12
C LEU A 53 -1.27 -16.40 -19.79
N ASP A 54 -2.25 -15.51 -19.93
CA ASP A 54 -3.66 -15.80 -19.60
C ASP A 54 -3.88 -16.34 -18.16
N GLY A 55 -2.99 -15.94 -17.23
CA GLY A 55 -3.04 -16.31 -15.81
C GLY A 55 -2.34 -17.63 -15.47
N GLU A 56 -1.84 -18.38 -16.45
CA GLU A 56 -1.07 -19.59 -16.26
C GLU A 56 0.43 -19.34 -16.41
N ASN A 57 1.26 -20.05 -15.65
CA ASN A 57 2.71 -19.93 -15.79
C ASN A 57 3.15 -20.37 -17.18
N VAL A 58 4.03 -19.60 -17.79
CA VAL A 58 4.66 -19.94 -19.06
C VAL A 58 5.48 -21.21 -18.88
N SER A 59 5.28 -22.19 -19.78
CA SER A 59 6.06 -23.44 -19.75
C SER A 59 7.53 -23.23 -20.11
N ASP A 60 8.40 -24.15 -19.70
CA ASP A 60 9.84 -24.08 -19.99
C ASP A 60 10.12 -24.06 -21.50
N ASP A 61 9.34 -24.81 -22.30
CA ASP A 61 9.45 -24.81 -23.77
C ASP A 61 9.05 -23.45 -24.35
N HIS A 62 7.96 -22.83 -23.86
CA HIS A 62 7.55 -21.49 -24.28
C HIS A 62 8.57 -20.44 -23.88
N MET A 63 9.12 -20.53 -22.66
CA MET A 63 10.18 -19.64 -22.18
C MET A 63 11.45 -19.76 -23.03
N SER A 64 11.82 -20.97 -23.42
CA SER A 64 12.96 -21.22 -24.33
C SER A 64 12.74 -20.57 -25.70
N ASN A 65 11.52 -20.62 -26.25
CA ASN A 65 11.18 -19.95 -27.49
C ASN A 65 11.20 -18.42 -27.35
N LEU A 66 10.69 -17.89 -26.23
CA LEU A 66 10.76 -16.45 -25.93
C LEU A 66 12.20 -15.94 -25.84
N GLN A 67 13.10 -16.73 -25.24
CA GLN A 67 14.52 -16.38 -25.17
C GLN A 67 15.22 -16.35 -26.53
N GLN A 68 14.63 -16.92 -27.57
CA GLN A 68 15.10 -16.81 -28.94
C GLN A 68 14.47 -15.64 -29.69
N ASP A 69 13.28 -15.18 -29.30
CA ASP A 69 12.58 -14.04 -29.91
C ASP A 69 13.38 -12.73 -29.69
N LEU A 70 13.67 -12.01 -30.78
CA LEU A 70 14.47 -10.79 -30.76
C LEU A 70 13.83 -9.71 -29.89
N GLY A 71 12.50 -9.52 -30.00
CA GLY A 71 11.77 -8.50 -29.26
C GLY A 71 11.83 -8.75 -27.74
N PHE A 72 11.62 -9.99 -27.33
CA PHE A 72 11.74 -10.40 -25.93
C PHE A 72 13.16 -10.22 -25.40
N ARG A 73 14.18 -10.66 -26.13
CA ARG A 73 15.59 -10.52 -25.73
C ARG A 73 15.97 -9.04 -25.53
N LEU A 74 15.63 -8.17 -26.47
CA LEU A 74 15.92 -6.74 -26.37
C LEU A 74 15.14 -6.08 -25.22
N ALA A 75 13.87 -6.44 -25.01
CA ALA A 75 13.09 -5.94 -23.87
C ALA A 75 13.66 -6.39 -22.52
N ALA A 76 14.02 -7.66 -22.39
CA ALA A 76 14.67 -8.21 -21.21
C ALA A 76 16.04 -7.56 -20.94
N THR A 77 16.81 -7.29 -22.00
CA THR A 77 18.09 -6.58 -21.92
C THR A 77 17.89 -5.12 -21.49
N CYS A 78 16.89 -4.43 -22.04
CA CYS A 78 16.53 -3.08 -21.61
C CYS A 78 16.16 -3.03 -20.12
N LEU A 79 15.38 -3.99 -19.63
CA LEU A 79 15.06 -4.11 -18.20
C LEU A 79 16.31 -4.36 -17.33
N SER A 80 17.27 -5.12 -17.85
CA SER A 80 18.47 -5.50 -17.11
C SER A 80 19.58 -4.43 -17.11
N LEU A 81 19.61 -3.55 -18.11
CA LEU A 81 20.69 -2.57 -18.31
C LEU A 81 20.25 -1.11 -18.14
N CYS A 82 19.00 -0.76 -18.49
CA CYS A 82 18.53 0.61 -18.45
C CYS A 82 17.97 0.97 -17.07
N HIS A 83 18.82 0.95 -16.04
CA HIS A 83 18.49 1.36 -14.67
C HIS A 83 19.78 1.70 -13.89
N ASN A 84 19.63 2.38 -12.74
CA ASN A 84 20.70 2.71 -11.81
C ASN A 84 20.53 2.07 -10.42
N SER A 85 19.63 1.10 -10.30
CA SER A 85 19.38 0.41 -9.03
C SER A 85 20.30 -0.80 -8.83
N GLN A 86 20.64 -1.06 -7.58
CA GLN A 86 21.35 -2.26 -7.13
C GLN A 86 20.39 -3.12 -6.30
N ILE A 87 20.35 -4.41 -6.59
CA ILE A 87 19.55 -5.39 -5.87
C ILE A 87 20.51 -6.29 -5.10
N THR A 88 20.41 -6.29 -3.78
CA THR A 88 21.31 -7.02 -2.88
C THR A 88 20.54 -7.81 -1.85
N LYS A 89 21.20 -8.82 -1.27
CA LYS A 89 20.64 -9.58 -0.15
C LYS A 89 21.42 -9.25 1.12
N VAL A 90 20.79 -8.58 2.07
CA VAL A 90 21.37 -8.16 3.35
C VAL A 90 20.63 -8.91 4.47
N ASP A 91 21.35 -9.59 5.33
CA ASP A 91 20.80 -10.37 6.46
C ASP A 91 19.65 -11.32 6.08
N GLY A 92 19.72 -11.88 4.86
CA GLY A 92 18.71 -12.81 4.34
C GLY A 92 17.52 -12.14 3.65
N LEU A 93 17.38 -10.82 3.71
CA LEU A 93 16.33 -10.03 3.07
C LEU A 93 16.85 -9.38 1.78
N TRP A 94 15.99 -9.31 0.79
CA TRP A 94 16.30 -8.62 -0.46
C TRP A 94 16.00 -7.13 -0.34
N GLU A 95 16.99 -6.32 -0.67
CA GLU A 95 16.93 -4.87 -0.65
C GLU A 95 17.27 -4.28 -2.01
N ALA A 96 16.70 -3.12 -2.31
CA ALA A 96 16.98 -2.34 -3.50
C ALA A 96 17.51 -0.96 -3.11
N LEU A 97 18.64 -0.58 -3.69
CA LEU A 97 19.19 0.76 -3.58
C LEU A 97 19.02 1.48 -4.92
N GLY A 98 18.26 2.57 -4.94
CA GLY A 98 18.00 3.36 -6.13
C GLY A 98 16.56 3.85 -6.22
N ASP A 99 16.17 4.41 -7.37
CA ASP A 99 14.78 4.84 -7.63
C ASP A 99 13.85 3.61 -7.63
N PRO A 100 12.66 3.68 -7.02
CA PRO A 100 11.72 2.56 -6.97
C PRO A 100 11.31 2.01 -8.34
N THR A 101 11.20 2.87 -9.37
CA THR A 101 10.86 2.47 -10.73
C THR A 101 12.01 1.72 -11.39
N ASP A 102 13.24 2.19 -11.17
CA ASP A 102 14.47 1.53 -11.62
C ASP A 102 14.65 0.17 -10.93
N SER A 103 14.38 0.11 -9.63
CA SER A 103 14.44 -1.12 -8.86
C SER A 103 13.43 -2.16 -9.38
N ALA A 104 12.22 -1.75 -9.74
CA ALA A 104 11.24 -2.63 -10.35
C ALA A 104 11.72 -3.21 -11.68
N CYS A 105 12.34 -2.38 -12.54
CA CYS A 105 12.94 -2.82 -13.79
C CYS A 105 14.08 -3.81 -13.56
N ALA A 106 14.99 -3.50 -12.62
CA ALA A 106 16.12 -4.37 -12.27
C ALA A 106 15.65 -5.74 -11.77
N VAL A 107 14.63 -5.79 -10.88
CA VAL A 107 14.05 -7.04 -10.40
C VAL A 107 13.39 -7.83 -11.53
N ALA A 108 12.67 -7.17 -12.45
CA ALA A 108 12.08 -7.84 -13.60
C ALA A 108 13.16 -8.39 -14.54
N GLY A 109 14.20 -7.61 -14.82
CA GLY A 109 15.38 -8.07 -15.58
C GLY A 109 16.05 -9.29 -14.92
N TRP A 110 16.18 -9.29 -13.59
CA TRP A 110 16.74 -10.42 -12.85
C TRP A 110 15.90 -11.70 -12.97
N LYS A 111 14.58 -11.59 -12.91
CA LYS A 111 13.68 -12.73 -13.10
C LYS A 111 13.81 -13.39 -14.48
N ILE A 112 14.22 -12.62 -15.48
CA ILE A 112 14.34 -13.08 -16.87
C ILE A 112 15.76 -13.50 -17.22
N ASN A 113 16.75 -12.63 -16.94
CA ASN A 113 18.14 -12.79 -17.38
C ASN A 113 19.10 -13.27 -16.25
N GLY A 114 18.57 -13.48 -15.02
CA GLY A 114 19.38 -13.73 -13.84
C GLY A 114 20.02 -12.46 -13.30
N ASP A 115 21.05 -12.62 -12.47
CA ASP A 115 21.73 -11.54 -11.75
C ASP A 115 22.09 -10.35 -12.67
N VAL A 116 21.35 -9.26 -12.56
CA VAL A 116 21.49 -8.07 -13.42
C VAL A 116 22.84 -7.36 -13.24
N GLN A 117 23.47 -7.47 -12.06
CA GLN A 117 24.80 -6.90 -11.85
C GLN A 117 25.87 -7.69 -12.63
N LYS A 118 25.77 -9.02 -12.60
CA LYS A 118 26.65 -9.87 -13.42
C LYS A 118 26.34 -9.73 -14.91
N PHE A 119 25.07 -9.53 -15.26
CA PHE A 119 24.67 -9.25 -16.64
C PHE A 119 25.27 -7.93 -17.11
N ALA A 120 25.17 -6.86 -16.34
CA ALA A 120 25.75 -5.55 -16.65
C ALA A 120 27.28 -5.58 -16.74
N GLN A 121 27.97 -6.41 -15.95
CA GLN A 121 29.44 -6.58 -16.04
C GLN A 121 29.90 -7.19 -17.37
N ARG A 122 29.03 -7.96 -18.04
CA ARG A 122 29.34 -8.55 -19.37
C ARG A 122 29.05 -7.59 -20.54
N HIS A 123 28.27 -6.54 -20.27
CA HIS A 123 27.82 -5.58 -21.25
C HIS A 123 28.21 -4.18 -20.79
N SER A 124 29.39 -3.71 -21.20
CA SER A 124 29.96 -2.45 -20.74
C SER A 124 29.05 -1.26 -21.06
N ARG A 125 28.73 -0.46 -20.03
CA ARG A 125 28.02 0.81 -20.23
C ARG A 125 29.02 1.82 -20.78
N LEU A 126 28.69 2.37 -21.96
CA LEU A 126 29.52 3.35 -22.67
C LEU A 126 29.11 4.78 -22.33
N HIS A 127 27.80 5.04 -22.27
CA HIS A 127 27.24 6.35 -21.94
C HIS A 127 25.85 6.25 -21.31
N GLU A 128 25.44 7.32 -20.63
CA GLU A 128 24.11 7.43 -20.02
C GLU A 128 23.56 8.85 -20.19
N PHE A 129 22.31 8.92 -20.63
CA PHE A 129 21.46 10.12 -20.52
C PHE A 129 20.50 9.91 -19.36
N PHE A 130 20.80 10.54 -18.22
CA PHE A 130 20.00 10.43 -17.00
C PHE A 130 18.55 10.78 -17.21
N PHE A 131 17.68 10.25 -16.33
CA PHE A 131 16.28 10.60 -16.33
C PHE A 131 16.10 12.12 -16.18
N ASP A 132 15.28 12.68 -17.05
CA ASP A 132 14.89 14.08 -17.01
C ASP A 132 13.37 14.21 -16.99
N THR A 133 12.85 15.07 -16.10
CA THR A 133 11.41 15.25 -15.87
C THR A 133 10.67 15.89 -17.04
N LYS A 134 11.35 16.65 -17.92
CA LYS A 134 10.77 17.23 -19.12
C LYS A 134 10.70 16.18 -20.23
N ARG A 135 11.79 15.43 -20.43
CA ARG A 135 11.85 14.32 -21.40
C ARG A 135 11.07 13.10 -20.94
N LYS A 136 10.90 12.90 -19.62
CA LYS A 136 10.26 11.75 -18.95
C LYS A 136 10.84 10.40 -19.36
N ARG A 137 12.14 10.33 -19.67
CA ARG A 137 12.86 9.13 -20.08
C ARG A 137 14.31 9.17 -19.66
N MET A 138 14.91 7.99 -19.62
CA MET A 138 16.35 7.79 -19.51
C MET A 138 16.80 6.85 -20.62
N SER A 139 18.05 7.00 -21.06
CA SER A 139 18.66 6.16 -22.09
C SER A 139 20.07 5.79 -21.70
N VAL A 140 20.48 4.56 -22.01
CA VAL A 140 21.84 4.06 -21.75
C VAL A 140 22.40 3.47 -23.03
N ILE A 141 23.70 3.62 -23.25
CA ILE A 141 24.43 3.01 -24.36
C ILE A 141 25.32 1.91 -23.80
N HIS A 142 25.13 0.71 -24.30
CA HIS A 142 25.90 -0.47 -23.92
C HIS A 142 26.54 -1.16 -25.11
N GLU A 143 27.65 -1.81 -24.87
CA GLU A 143 28.14 -2.84 -25.78
C GLU A 143 27.38 -4.13 -25.53
N TYR A 144 26.59 -4.58 -26.50
CA TYR A 144 25.76 -5.75 -26.43
C TYR A 144 25.93 -6.60 -27.69
N GLU A 145 26.29 -7.88 -27.53
CA GLU A 145 26.59 -8.81 -28.62
C GLU A 145 27.63 -8.29 -29.65
N GLY A 146 28.61 -7.49 -29.17
CA GLY A 146 29.68 -6.93 -29.99
C GLY A 146 29.31 -5.68 -30.78
N GLU A 147 28.13 -5.14 -30.57
CA GLU A 147 27.62 -3.92 -31.20
C GLU A 147 27.22 -2.87 -30.14
N LYS A 148 27.13 -1.59 -30.54
CA LYS A 148 26.65 -0.53 -29.65
C LYS A 148 25.14 -0.44 -29.74
N TRP A 149 24.49 -0.55 -28.61
CA TRP A 149 23.04 -0.47 -28.49
C TRP A 149 22.62 0.63 -27.51
N VAL A 150 21.63 1.38 -27.90
CA VAL A 150 20.86 2.26 -27.00
C VAL A 150 19.71 1.46 -26.43
N PHE A 151 19.53 1.51 -25.12
CA PHE A 151 18.32 1.04 -24.44
C PHE A 151 17.69 2.25 -23.75
N SER A 152 16.40 2.46 -23.98
CA SER A 152 15.67 3.62 -23.47
C SER A 152 14.38 3.19 -22.81
N LYS A 153 14.04 3.80 -21.67
CA LYS A 153 12.74 3.62 -21.01
C LYS A 153 12.19 4.94 -20.50
N GLY A 154 10.85 5.05 -20.47
CA GLY A 154 10.18 6.24 -19.95
C GLY A 154 8.69 6.22 -20.18
N GLY A 155 8.00 7.32 -19.82
CA GLY A 155 6.55 7.42 -19.96
C GLY A 155 6.07 7.18 -21.39
N ALA A 156 5.12 6.24 -21.57
CA ALA A 156 4.68 5.76 -22.88
C ALA A 156 4.31 6.89 -23.87
N GLY A 157 3.61 7.93 -23.41
CA GLY A 157 3.23 9.08 -24.27
C GLY A 157 4.39 9.92 -24.79
N GLY A 158 5.61 9.76 -24.23
CA GLY A 158 6.81 10.48 -24.67
C GLY A 158 7.55 9.85 -25.84
N TYR A 159 7.15 8.64 -26.27
CA TYR A 159 7.88 7.89 -27.29
C TYR A 159 7.26 7.91 -28.69
N ILE A 160 6.00 8.31 -28.84
CA ILE A 160 5.27 8.28 -30.13
C ILE A 160 6.04 8.96 -31.28
N HIS A 161 6.80 10.02 -30.98
CA HIS A 161 7.55 10.78 -31.99
C HIS A 161 9.01 10.34 -32.15
N LEU A 162 9.44 9.32 -31.42
CA LEU A 162 10.85 8.87 -31.37
C LEU A 162 11.01 7.47 -31.93
N VAL A 163 9.89 6.77 -32.14
CA VAL A 163 9.84 5.38 -32.57
C VAL A 163 9.46 5.33 -34.03
N ASP A 164 10.33 4.72 -34.84
CA ASP A 164 10.10 4.49 -36.26
C ASP A 164 9.97 2.99 -36.58
N TRP A 165 10.39 2.14 -35.67
CA TRP A 165 10.52 0.71 -35.89
C TRP A 165 9.89 -0.12 -34.78
N LYS A 166 9.54 -1.38 -35.11
CA LYS A 166 9.11 -2.42 -34.16
C LYS A 166 9.82 -3.73 -34.49
N VAL A 167 9.80 -4.67 -33.55
CA VAL A 167 10.21 -6.06 -33.80
C VAL A 167 8.99 -6.88 -34.24
N SER A 168 9.15 -7.67 -35.30
CA SER A 168 8.15 -8.61 -35.80
C SER A 168 8.85 -9.94 -36.11
N GLY A 169 8.71 -10.94 -35.23
CA GLY A 169 9.56 -12.13 -35.26
C GLY A 169 11.03 -11.75 -35.02
N ASP A 170 11.92 -12.14 -35.92
CA ASP A 170 13.34 -11.82 -35.87
C ASP A 170 13.75 -10.60 -36.72
N GLU A 171 12.78 -9.88 -37.25
CA GLU A 171 13.01 -8.74 -38.14
C GLU A 171 12.61 -7.41 -37.48
N ILE A 172 13.35 -6.34 -37.79
CA ILE A 172 13.02 -4.97 -37.44
C ILE A 172 12.29 -4.35 -38.64
N VAL A 173 11.02 -3.98 -38.44
CA VAL A 173 10.14 -3.46 -39.48
C VAL A 173 9.60 -2.09 -39.08
N PRO A 174 9.18 -1.24 -40.04
CA PRO A 174 8.54 0.04 -39.72
C PRO A 174 7.31 -0.17 -38.84
N ILE A 175 7.12 0.70 -37.86
CA ILE A 175 5.92 0.71 -37.01
C ILE A 175 4.77 1.37 -37.74
N ASP A 176 3.54 0.89 -37.56
CA ASP A 176 2.35 1.42 -38.21
C ASP A 176 1.32 2.00 -37.21
N GLU A 177 0.27 2.64 -37.73
CA GLU A 177 -0.79 3.26 -36.92
C GLU A 177 -1.54 2.23 -36.03
N ASN A 178 -1.68 0.97 -36.47
CA ASN A 178 -2.34 -0.07 -35.69
C ASN A 178 -1.50 -0.48 -34.49
N ASP A 179 -0.19 -0.47 -34.63
CA ASP A 179 0.74 -0.75 -33.52
C ASP A 179 0.68 0.34 -32.45
N PHE A 180 0.67 1.63 -32.88
CA PHE A 180 0.49 2.74 -31.94
C PHE A 180 -0.85 2.66 -31.22
N LYS A 181 -1.95 2.36 -31.93
CA LYS A 181 -3.26 2.20 -31.34
C LYS A 181 -3.28 1.04 -30.32
N ARG A 182 -2.66 -0.08 -30.67
CA ARG A 182 -2.55 -1.24 -29.76
C ARG A 182 -1.73 -0.90 -28.51
N ALA A 183 -0.62 -0.18 -28.65
CA ALA A 183 0.18 0.29 -27.54
C ALA A 183 -0.59 1.29 -26.67
N GLU A 184 -1.38 2.18 -27.27
CA GLU A 184 -2.20 3.15 -26.55
C GLU A 184 -3.35 2.46 -25.77
N ASP A 185 -4.01 1.48 -26.38
CA ASP A 185 -5.05 0.68 -25.73
C ASP A 185 -4.48 -0.12 -24.54
N ALA A 186 -3.31 -0.76 -24.72
CA ALA A 186 -2.61 -1.45 -23.66
C ALA A 186 -2.16 -0.50 -22.53
N ASN A 187 -1.64 0.68 -22.87
CA ASN A 187 -1.30 1.73 -21.91
C ASN A 187 -2.54 2.14 -21.09
N ARG A 188 -3.68 2.32 -21.75
CA ARG A 188 -4.96 2.66 -21.08
C ARG A 188 -5.46 1.55 -20.16
N ASP A 189 -5.37 0.29 -20.60
CA ASP A 189 -5.75 -0.88 -19.80
C ASP A 189 -4.86 -1.01 -18.54
N MET A 190 -3.54 -0.95 -18.72
CA MET A 190 -2.58 -0.99 -17.59
C MET A 190 -2.78 0.19 -16.63
N ALA A 191 -2.95 1.40 -17.14
CA ALA A 191 -3.21 2.59 -16.33
C ALA A 191 -4.55 2.48 -15.58
N GLY A 192 -5.59 1.88 -16.21
CA GLY A 192 -6.87 1.57 -15.58
C GLY A 192 -6.77 0.57 -14.43
N LYS A 193 -5.73 -0.26 -14.43
CA LYS A 193 -5.37 -1.20 -13.34
C LYS A 193 -4.39 -0.58 -12.33
N ALA A 194 -4.29 0.74 -12.26
CA ALA A 194 -3.41 1.48 -11.35
C ALA A 194 -1.90 1.28 -11.59
N MET A 195 -1.49 0.82 -12.76
CA MET A 195 -0.08 0.64 -13.09
C MET A 195 0.52 1.94 -13.62
N ARG A 196 1.76 2.21 -13.25
CA ARG A 196 2.63 3.17 -13.94
C ARG A 196 3.15 2.49 -15.18
N VAL A 197 2.87 3.05 -16.36
CA VAL A 197 3.26 2.44 -17.63
C VAL A 197 4.49 3.12 -18.19
N LEU A 198 5.50 2.31 -18.53
CA LEU A 198 6.70 2.76 -19.23
C LEU A 198 6.81 2.02 -20.57
N ALA A 199 7.25 2.75 -21.59
CA ALA A 199 7.71 2.16 -22.84
C ALA A 199 9.16 1.71 -22.71
N LEU A 200 9.48 0.60 -23.37
CA LEU A 200 10.82 0.09 -23.57
C LEU A 200 11.17 0.23 -25.05
N CYS A 201 12.34 0.79 -25.33
CA CYS A 201 12.83 1.00 -26.69
C CYS A 201 14.32 0.64 -26.79
N ALA A 202 14.76 0.32 -27.99
CA ALA A 202 16.17 0.13 -28.27
C ALA A 202 16.53 0.68 -29.65
N ARG A 203 17.81 0.86 -29.91
CA ARG A 203 18.35 1.19 -31.22
C ARG A 203 19.79 0.70 -31.32
N ARG A 204 20.14 0.11 -32.45
CA ARG A 204 21.54 -0.16 -32.79
C ARG A 204 22.21 1.10 -33.30
N LEU A 205 23.40 1.42 -32.83
CA LEU A 205 24.20 2.54 -33.28
C LEU A 205 25.24 2.09 -34.29
N ASP A 206 25.48 2.94 -35.27
CA ASP A 206 26.62 2.80 -36.17
C ASP A 206 27.90 3.24 -35.45
N ASP A 207 29.05 2.68 -35.82
CA ASP A 207 30.33 2.96 -35.15
C ASP A 207 30.78 4.43 -35.26
N GLU A 208 30.35 5.13 -36.31
CA GLU A 208 30.67 6.52 -36.58
C GLU A 208 29.71 7.52 -35.92
N GLU A 209 28.60 7.05 -35.28
CA GLU A 209 27.64 7.94 -34.64
C GLU A 209 28.21 8.54 -33.34
N ASP A 210 27.98 9.86 -33.18
CA ASP A 210 28.34 10.58 -31.94
C ASP A 210 27.41 10.17 -30.80
N MET A 211 27.94 9.34 -29.89
CA MET A 211 27.19 8.82 -28.72
C MET A 211 26.81 9.91 -27.70
N TYR A 212 27.29 11.14 -27.86
CA TYR A 212 26.98 12.28 -26.97
C TYR A 212 25.86 13.17 -27.51
N ASP A 213 25.44 13.00 -28.78
CA ASP A 213 24.33 13.73 -29.37
C ASP A 213 22.98 13.09 -28.97
N MET A 214 22.44 13.54 -27.85
CA MET A 214 21.21 12.98 -27.26
C MET A 214 20.02 13.00 -28.23
N GLU A 215 19.84 14.06 -29.02
CA GLU A 215 18.69 14.18 -29.93
C GLU A 215 18.75 13.16 -31.05
N LYS A 216 19.95 12.87 -31.55
CA LYS A 216 20.14 11.82 -32.57
C LYS A 216 20.01 10.43 -31.95
N ILE A 217 20.61 10.21 -30.77
CA ILE A 217 20.60 8.91 -30.09
C ILE A 217 19.18 8.49 -29.69
N GLU A 218 18.35 9.43 -29.26
CA GLU A 218 16.95 9.18 -28.86
C GLU A 218 15.95 9.31 -30.03
N SER A 219 16.36 9.19 -31.29
CA SER A 219 15.51 9.18 -32.47
C SER A 219 15.64 7.87 -33.24
N GLY A 220 14.63 7.53 -34.06
CA GLY A 220 14.64 6.30 -34.86
C GLY A 220 14.65 5.04 -34.01
N LEU A 221 14.02 5.08 -32.84
CA LEU A 221 14.01 3.97 -31.90
C LEU A 221 13.12 2.81 -32.36
N ILE A 222 13.46 1.62 -31.94
CA ILE A 222 12.67 0.41 -32.09
C ILE A 222 11.78 0.27 -30.86
N PHE A 223 10.48 0.22 -31.04
CA PHE A 223 9.53 -0.07 -29.97
C PHE A 223 9.60 -1.54 -29.61
N LEU A 224 9.92 -1.84 -28.35
CA LEU A 224 10.00 -3.19 -27.80
C LEU A 224 8.72 -3.62 -27.10
N GLY A 225 8.06 -2.65 -26.43
CA GLY A 225 6.83 -2.91 -25.70
C GLY A 225 6.59 -1.96 -24.56
N LEU A 226 5.63 -2.33 -23.70
CA LEU A 226 5.26 -1.59 -22.49
C LEU A 226 5.44 -2.46 -21.26
N ILE A 227 5.79 -1.83 -20.16
CA ILE A 227 5.71 -2.46 -18.82
C ILE A 227 4.74 -1.71 -17.94
N GLY A 228 3.95 -2.48 -17.18
CA GLY A 228 3.08 -1.96 -16.13
C GLY A 228 3.69 -2.24 -14.75
N ILE A 229 3.97 -1.19 -14.00
CA ILE A 229 4.59 -1.23 -12.69
C ILE A 229 3.58 -0.75 -11.65
N MET A 230 3.43 -1.47 -10.56
CA MET A 230 2.58 -1.05 -9.45
C MET A 230 3.22 -1.37 -8.11
N ASP A 231 2.77 -0.67 -7.08
CA ASP A 231 3.03 -0.98 -5.69
C ASP A 231 1.92 -1.92 -5.20
N PRO A 232 2.20 -3.22 -5.02
CA PRO A 232 1.16 -4.20 -4.75
C PRO A 232 0.57 -4.01 -3.35
N PRO A 233 -0.76 -4.19 -3.18
CA PRO A 233 -1.35 -4.26 -1.87
C PRO A 233 -0.80 -5.44 -1.08
N ARG A 234 -0.71 -5.29 0.24
CA ARG A 234 -0.31 -6.39 1.12
C ARG A 234 -1.39 -7.46 1.13
N PRO A 235 -1.05 -8.77 1.03
CA PRO A 235 -2.04 -9.85 0.92
C PRO A 235 -3.06 -9.88 2.07
N GLU A 236 -2.60 -9.60 3.30
CA GLU A 236 -3.39 -9.66 4.53
C GLU A 236 -4.38 -8.48 4.69
N VAL A 237 -4.18 -7.38 3.96
CA VAL A 237 -4.98 -6.15 4.12
C VAL A 237 -6.43 -6.34 3.69
N LYS A 238 -6.68 -7.07 2.62
CA LYS A 238 -8.03 -7.32 2.12
C LYS A 238 -8.92 -7.99 3.18
N ASP A 239 -8.40 -9.05 3.81
CA ASP A 239 -9.12 -9.77 4.86
C ASP A 239 -9.31 -8.90 6.11
N ALA A 240 -8.30 -8.12 6.47
CA ALA A 240 -8.36 -7.18 7.58
C ALA A 240 -9.45 -6.11 7.36
N ILE A 241 -9.54 -5.54 6.16
CA ILE A 241 -10.60 -4.58 5.79
C ILE A 241 -11.99 -5.24 5.89
N ALA A 242 -12.15 -6.45 5.38
CA ALA A 242 -13.42 -7.17 5.47
C ALA A 242 -13.85 -7.41 6.93
N ILE A 243 -12.90 -7.73 7.83
CA ILE A 243 -13.17 -7.86 9.26
C ILE A 243 -13.59 -6.51 9.87
N CYS A 244 -12.93 -5.40 9.52
CA CYS A 244 -13.32 -4.06 9.97
C CYS A 244 -14.76 -3.73 9.56
N GLN A 245 -15.10 -3.92 8.29
CA GLN A 245 -16.43 -3.65 7.75
C GLN A 245 -17.51 -4.49 8.44
N LYS A 246 -17.24 -5.79 8.67
CA LYS A 246 -18.13 -6.68 9.42
C LYS A 246 -18.30 -6.22 10.87
N ALA A 247 -17.28 -5.62 11.46
CA ALA A 247 -17.31 -5.04 12.80
C ALA A 247 -17.96 -3.66 12.87
N GLY A 248 -18.52 -3.15 11.75
CA GLY A 248 -19.15 -1.85 11.63
C GLY A 248 -18.16 -0.68 11.61
N ILE A 249 -16.89 -0.92 11.32
CA ILE A 249 -15.84 0.09 11.22
C ILE A 249 -15.70 0.48 9.74
N LYS A 250 -15.86 1.76 9.44
CA LYS A 250 -15.63 2.29 8.09
C LYS A 250 -14.13 2.41 7.82
N VAL A 251 -13.68 1.93 6.66
CA VAL A 251 -12.29 2.13 6.22
C VAL A 251 -12.28 3.14 5.09
N LYS A 252 -11.47 4.19 5.23
CA LYS A 252 -11.32 5.26 4.24
C LYS A 252 -9.86 5.38 3.84
N MET A 253 -9.60 5.36 2.53
CA MET A 253 -8.26 5.58 1.97
C MET A 253 -8.05 7.07 1.71
N ILE A 254 -6.93 7.62 2.20
CA ILE A 254 -6.56 9.03 2.02
C ILE A 254 -5.13 9.05 1.46
N THR A 255 -4.97 9.35 0.17
CA THR A 255 -3.68 9.21 -0.51
C THR A 255 -3.33 10.44 -1.36
N GLY A 256 -2.02 10.66 -1.55
CA GLY A 256 -1.50 11.60 -2.55
C GLY A 256 -1.59 11.11 -4.00
N ASP A 257 -1.94 9.85 -4.22
CA ASP A 257 -2.02 9.22 -5.54
C ASP A 257 -3.16 9.78 -6.41
N GLN A 258 -3.07 9.47 -7.70
CA GLN A 258 -4.11 9.81 -8.67
C GLN A 258 -5.41 9.05 -8.39
N GLN A 259 -6.54 9.66 -8.74
CA GLN A 259 -7.87 9.12 -8.51
C GLN A 259 -8.08 7.71 -9.07
N PHE A 260 -7.61 7.45 -10.29
CA PHE A 260 -7.73 6.13 -10.93
C PHE A 260 -6.96 5.06 -10.15
N THR A 261 -5.72 5.37 -9.76
CA THR A 261 -4.87 4.47 -8.95
C THR A 261 -5.51 4.15 -7.60
N ALA A 262 -5.96 5.18 -6.88
CA ALA A 262 -6.61 5.02 -5.58
C ALA A 262 -7.90 4.19 -5.69
N THR A 263 -8.72 4.45 -6.73
CA THR A 263 -9.98 3.71 -6.95
C THR A 263 -9.72 2.25 -7.30
N ALA A 264 -8.73 1.95 -8.15
CA ALA A 264 -8.41 0.58 -8.54
C ALA A 264 -7.93 -0.25 -7.35
N ILE A 265 -7.01 0.28 -6.54
CA ILE A 265 -6.53 -0.37 -5.32
C ILE A 265 -7.65 -0.48 -4.28
N GLY A 266 -8.49 0.55 -4.13
CA GLY A 266 -9.63 0.52 -3.24
C GLY A 266 -10.66 -0.56 -3.60
N LYS A 267 -10.87 -0.83 -4.90
CA LYS A 267 -11.70 -1.95 -5.39
C LYS A 267 -11.06 -3.30 -5.09
N GLU A 268 -9.77 -3.45 -5.36
CA GLU A 268 -9.03 -4.69 -5.10
C GLU A 268 -9.07 -5.08 -3.62
N LEU A 269 -8.93 -4.09 -2.73
CA LEU A 269 -8.97 -4.25 -1.28
C LEU A 269 -10.41 -4.32 -0.70
N GLY A 270 -11.45 -4.05 -1.49
CA GLY A 270 -12.82 -4.05 -1.02
C GLY A 270 -13.20 -2.83 -0.17
N ILE A 271 -12.45 -1.73 -0.26
CA ILE A 271 -12.80 -0.45 0.40
C ILE A 271 -13.98 0.21 -0.30
N THR A 272 -14.08 0.04 -1.62
CA THR A 272 -15.16 0.57 -2.46
C THR A 272 -15.59 -0.46 -3.50
N ASP A 273 -16.87 -0.43 -3.86
CA ASP A 273 -17.41 -1.14 -5.04
C ASP A 273 -17.28 -0.30 -6.33
N GLY A 274 -16.94 0.99 -6.17
CA GLY A 274 -16.82 1.95 -7.26
C GLY A 274 -18.12 2.73 -7.56
N GLY A 275 -19.18 2.53 -6.79
CA GLY A 275 -20.43 3.27 -6.92
C GLY A 275 -20.31 4.75 -6.54
N ILE A 276 -19.45 5.04 -5.55
CA ILE A 276 -19.18 6.42 -5.13
C ILE A 276 -17.81 6.83 -5.68
N PRO A 277 -17.74 7.93 -6.46
CA PRO A 277 -16.47 8.42 -6.98
C PRO A 277 -15.50 8.84 -5.86
N ALA A 278 -14.20 8.63 -6.07
CA ALA A 278 -13.18 9.17 -5.19
C ALA A 278 -13.18 10.70 -5.22
N VAL A 279 -13.05 11.32 -4.05
CA VAL A 279 -12.94 12.78 -3.91
C VAL A 279 -11.50 13.21 -4.18
N ASN A 280 -11.32 14.21 -5.05
CA ASN A 280 -10.01 14.74 -5.40
C ASN A 280 -9.62 15.91 -4.48
N GLY A 281 -8.35 16.02 -4.10
CA GLY A 281 -7.83 17.10 -3.28
C GLY A 281 -8.08 18.50 -3.86
N GLY A 282 -8.08 18.63 -5.21
CA GLY A 282 -8.45 19.88 -5.86
C GLY A 282 -9.89 20.34 -5.57
N SER A 283 -10.83 19.39 -5.44
CA SER A 283 -12.20 19.67 -5.02
C SER A 283 -12.27 20.02 -3.52
N ILE A 284 -11.53 19.28 -2.68
CA ILE A 284 -11.46 19.55 -1.22
C ILE A 284 -11.01 20.96 -0.91
N ALA A 285 -10.10 21.52 -1.71
CA ALA A 285 -9.61 22.89 -1.55
C ALA A 285 -10.71 23.95 -1.72
N GLN A 286 -11.78 23.61 -2.44
CA GLN A 286 -12.90 24.51 -2.75
C GLN A 286 -14.12 24.29 -1.86
N PHE A 287 -14.18 23.17 -1.12
CA PHE A 287 -15.33 22.82 -0.28
C PHE A 287 -15.48 23.78 0.90
N SER A 288 -16.70 24.23 1.14
CA SER A 288 -17.16 24.77 2.41
C SER A 288 -17.15 23.68 3.50
N ASP A 289 -17.31 24.05 4.77
CA ASP A 289 -17.31 23.06 5.85
C ASP A 289 -18.48 22.07 5.74
N PRO A 290 -19.72 22.45 5.40
CA PRO A 290 -20.81 21.48 5.17
C PRO A 290 -20.54 20.52 4.00
N GLU A 291 -19.98 21.02 2.89
CA GLU A 291 -19.61 20.15 1.74
C GLU A 291 -18.48 19.19 2.12
N MET A 292 -17.53 19.64 2.94
CA MET A 292 -16.48 18.78 3.48
C MET A 292 -17.05 17.68 4.39
N ASP A 293 -18.02 18.02 5.23
CA ASP A 293 -18.68 17.08 6.13
C ASP A 293 -19.47 16.03 5.34
N GLU A 294 -20.18 16.44 4.31
CA GLU A 294 -20.88 15.52 3.41
C GLU A 294 -19.91 14.59 2.66
N ALA A 295 -18.83 15.14 2.11
CA ALA A 295 -17.80 14.37 1.42
C ALA A 295 -17.11 13.38 2.38
N ALA A 296 -16.78 13.82 3.60
CA ALA A 296 -16.13 12.99 4.61
C ALA A 296 -17.05 11.84 5.06
N ALA A 297 -18.35 12.07 5.18
CA ALA A 297 -19.33 11.03 5.54
C ALA A 297 -19.46 9.96 4.44
N ASN A 298 -19.68 10.40 3.20
CA ASN A 298 -20.13 9.54 2.12
C ASN A 298 -19.00 8.85 1.34
N SER A 299 -17.83 9.53 1.17
CA SER A 299 -16.73 8.99 0.35
C SER A 299 -15.84 8.05 1.14
N THR A 300 -15.36 7.00 0.46
CA THR A 300 -14.42 6.03 1.02
C THR A 300 -12.99 6.24 0.52
N ILE A 301 -12.81 7.01 -0.55
CA ILE A 301 -11.50 7.26 -1.18
C ILE A 301 -11.29 8.75 -1.40
N PHE A 302 -10.15 9.25 -0.93
CA PHE A 302 -9.67 10.61 -1.13
C PHE A 302 -8.32 10.56 -1.83
N SER A 303 -8.20 11.22 -2.99
CA SER A 303 -7.04 11.17 -3.88
C SER A 303 -6.38 12.53 -4.04
N ARG A 304 -5.08 12.58 -4.34
CA ARG A 304 -4.27 13.81 -4.48
C ARG A 304 -4.42 14.76 -3.29
N VAL A 305 -4.49 14.19 -2.11
CA VAL A 305 -4.73 14.92 -0.86
C VAL A 305 -3.40 15.46 -0.31
N THR A 306 -3.39 16.74 0.07
CA THR A 306 -2.26 17.36 0.78
C THR A 306 -2.30 17.07 2.28
N PRO A 307 -1.21 17.24 3.03
CA PRO A 307 -1.19 17.06 4.50
C PRO A 307 -2.28 17.84 5.24
N ASP A 308 -2.49 19.11 4.89
CA ASP A 308 -3.53 19.95 5.49
C ASP A 308 -4.94 19.41 5.21
N GLN A 309 -5.15 18.89 4.00
CA GLN A 309 -6.43 18.28 3.64
C GLN A 309 -6.66 16.96 4.37
N LYS A 310 -5.60 16.13 4.60
CA LYS A 310 -5.70 14.93 5.46
C LYS A 310 -6.22 15.31 6.86
N MET A 311 -5.64 16.34 7.44
CA MET A 311 -6.05 16.86 8.75
C MET A 311 -7.50 17.38 8.72
N ARG A 312 -7.92 18.07 7.65
CA ARG A 312 -9.28 18.58 7.48
C ARG A 312 -10.31 17.45 7.38
N ILE A 313 -9.99 16.35 6.65
CA ILE A 313 -10.85 15.15 6.58
C ILE A 313 -11.04 14.53 7.97
N VAL A 314 -9.95 14.33 8.72
CA VAL A 314 -9.98 13.79 10.08
C VAL A 314 -10.85 14.66 10.99
N SER A 315 -10.64 16.00 10.96
CA SER A 315 -11.40 16.95 11.79
C SER A 315 -12.90 16.96 11.45
N SER A 316 -13.26 16.86 10.16
CA SER A 316 -14.64 16.78 9.70
C SER A 316 -15.33 15.48 10.19
N LEU A 317 -14.65 14.34 10.14
CA LEU A 317 -15.19 13.10 10.70
C LEU A 317 -15.40 13.18 12.21
N GLN A 318 -14.45 13.80 12.94
CA GLN A 318 -14.56 14.00 14.38
C GLN A 318 -15.73 14.93 14.75
N SER A 319 -15.99 16.01 13.98
CA SER A 319 -17.12 16.92 14.20
C SER A 319 -18.47 16.22 14.06
N GLN A 320 -18.54 15.12 13.27
CA GLN A 320 -19.70 14.28 13.09
C GLN A 320 -19.84 13.20 14.18
N GLY A 321 -18.98 13.22 15.21
CA GLY A 321 -19.00 12.24 16.31
C GLY A 321 -18.28 10.93 16.02
N GLU A 322 -17.57 10.81 14.91
CA GLU A 322 -16.79 9.63 14.60
C GLU A 322 -15.50 9.58 15.45
N ILE A 323 -15.14 8.40 15.91
CA ILE A 323 -13.85 8.12 16.56
C ILE A 323 -12.89 7.63 15.49
N VAL A 324 -11.95 8.50 15.13
CA VAL A 324 -11.07 8.33 13.98
C VAL A 324 -9.72 7.76 14.42
N ALA A 325 -9.35 6.60 13.86
CA ALA A 325 -7.97 6.14 13.82
C ALA A 325 -7.35 6.57 12.49
N MET A 326 -6.15 7.15 12.51
CA MET A 326 -5.40 7.54 11.33
C MET A 326 -4.10 6.76 11.27
N THR A 327 -3.80 6.15 10.09
CA THR A 327 -2.52 5.48 9.87
C THR A 327 -1.69 6.24 8.84
N GLY A 328 -0.37 6.20 9.00
CA GLY A 328 0.56 6.83 8.07
C GLY A 328 2.01 6.45 8.37
N ASP A 329 2.90 6.72 7.41
CA ASP A 329 4.34 6.42 7.49
C ASP A 329 5.23 7.64 7.27
N GLY A 330 4.70 8.70 6.65
CA GLY A 330 5.44 9.86 6.21
C GLY A 330 5.34 11.10 7.12
N VAL A 331 6.27 12.02 6.91
CA VAL A 331 6.22 13.37 7.52
C VAL A 331 4.91 14.09 7.17
N ASN A 332 4.36 13.79 5.98
CA ASN A 332 3.11 14.36 5.49
C ASN A 332 1.87 13.88 6.27
N ASP A 333 1.99 12.78 7.01
CA ASP A 333 0.90 12.21 7.80
C ASP A 333 0.91 12.71 9.26
N ALA A 334 2.05 13.18 9.75
CA ALA A 334 2.22 13.56 11.15
C ALA A 334 1.16 14.54 11.67
N PRO A 335 0.73 15.59 10.94
CA PRO A 335 -0.35 16.48 11.39
C PRO A 335 -1.69 15.74 11.55
N ALA A 336 -2.01 14.83 10.63
CA ALA A 336 -3.24 14.05 10.68
C ALA A 336 -3.20 12.94 11.75
N LEU A 337 -2.03 12.32 11.96
CA LEU A 337 -1.80 11.36 13.05
C LEU A 337 -2.02 12.00 14.41
N SER A 338 -1.39 13.16 14.66
CA SER A 338 -1.54 13.91 15.91
C SER A 338 -2.97 14.45 16.13
N ARG A 339 -3.71 14.73 15.06
CA ARG A 339 -5.10 15.24 15.12
C ARG A 339 -6.13 14.16 15.40
N ALA A 340 -5.89 12.92 14.94
CA ALA A 340 -6.81 11.81 15.10
C ALA A 340 -7.11 11.48 16.57
N ASN A 341 -8.16 10.72 16.85
CA ASN A 341 -8.39 10.19 18.19
C ASN A 341 -7.33 9.16 18.56
N ILE A 342 -6.80 8.47 17.55
CA ILE A 342 -5.61 7.61 17.63
C ILE A 342 -4.80 7.74 16.34
N GLY A 343 -3.54 8.18 16.47
CA GLY A 343 -2.52 8.10 15.44
C GLY A 343 -1.79 6.76 15.50
N ILE A 344 -1.59 6.12 14.35
CA ILE A 344 -0.91 4.84 14.21
C ILE A 344 0.19 4.99 13.17
N ALA A 345 1.45 4.88 13.57
CA ALA A 345 2.59 4.95 12.66
C ALA A 345 3.13 3.56 12.31
N MET A 346 3.75 3.48 11.12
CA MET A 346 4.51 2.30 10.72
C MET A 346 5.86 2.27 11.43
N GLY A 347 6.31 1.09 11.86
CA GLY A 347 7.53 0.91 12.62
C GLY A 347 8.78 0.75 11.75
N ILE A 348 8.64 0.07 10.62
CA ILE A 348 9.74 -0.19 9.67
C ILE A 348 9.81 0.94 8.64
N ALA A 349 8.73 1.17 7.88
CA ALA A 349 8.67 2.20 6.84
C ALA A 349 8.46 3.61 7.41
N GLY A 350 7.94 3.74 8.64
CA GLY A 350 7.59 5.02 9.24
C GLY A 350 8.80 5.89 9.55
N THR A 351 8.72 7.17 9.19
CA THR A 351 9.69 8.19 9.61
C THR A 351 9.61 8.47 11.11
N ASP A 352 10.71 8.93 11.71
CA ASP A 352 10.72 9.28 13.14
C ASP A 352 9.67 10.34 13.46
N VAL A 353 9.44 11.30 12.56
CA VAL A 353 8.40 12.33 12.70
C VAL A 353 7.00 11.74 12.78
N ALA A 354 6.70 10.71 11.96
CA ALA A 354 5.41 10.02 12.00
C ALA A 354 5.27 9.21 13.31
N LYS A 355 6.34 8.54 13.75
CA LYS A 355 6.36 7.77 15.01
C LYS A 355 6.16 8.65 16.22
N ASP A 356 6.80 9.83 16.27
CA ASP A 356 6.68 10.80 17.37
C ASP A 356 5.28 11.44 17.43
N ALA A 357 4.60 11.55 16.28
CA ALA A 357 3.25 12.10 16.19
C ALA A 357 2.15 11.09 16.53
N ALA A 358 2.46 9.79 16.60
CA ALA A 358 1.51 8.71 16.75
C ALA A 358 1.35 8.26 18.21
N ASP A 359 0.15 7.77 18.55
CA ASP A 359 -0.14 7.13 19.84
C ASP A 359 0.30 5.66 19.89
N MET A 360 0.45 5.03 18.72
CA MET A 360 0.81 3.62 18.57
C MET A 360 1.72 3.44 17.36
N VAL A 361 2.69 2.51 17.48
CA VAL A 361 3.60 2.15 16.38
C VAL A 361 3.45 0.65 16.08
N LEU A 362 3.21 0.31 14.82
CA LEU A 362 3.14 -1.07 14.33
C LEU A 362 4.56 -1.54 13.99
N GLN A 363 5.12 -2.44 14.78
CA GLN A 363 6.51 -2.87 14.63
C GLN A 363 6.81 -3.62 13.32
N ASP A 364 5.81 -4.25 12.73
CA ASP A 364 5.92 -5.07 11.51
C ASP A 364 5.20 -4.46 10.29
N ASP A 365 4.71 -3.23 10.40
CA ASP A 365 3.93 -2.51 9.39
C ASP A 365 2.68 -3.27 8.89
N ASN A 366 2.20 -4.22 9.67
CA ASN A 366 1.08 -5.06 9.27
C ASN A 366 -0.25 -4.42 9.68
N PHE A 367 -1.04 -3.96 8.69
CA PHE A 367 -2.36 -3.38 8.90
C PHE A 367 -3.32 -4.33 9.66
N ALA A 368 -3.17 -5.65 9.52
CA ALA A 368 -4.01 -6.61 10.24
C ALA A 368 -3.86 -6.50 11.77
N ASN A 369 -2.71 -6.03 12.27
CA ASN A 369 -2.50 -5.79 13.68
C ASN A 369 -3.32 -4.62 14.25
N ILE A 370 -3.78 -3.69 13.41
CA ILE A 370 -4.77 -2.67 13.81
C ILE A 370 -6.08 -3.36 14.18
N VAL A 371 -6.51 -4.33 13.38
CA VAL A 371 -7.74 -5.11 13.63
C VAL A 371 -7.63 -5.88 14.95
N HIS A 372 -6.48 -6.53 15.19
CA HIS A 372 -6.21 -7.20 16.46
C HIS A 372 -6.20 -6.23 17.64
N ALA A 373 -5.61 -5.05 17.48
CA ALA A 373 -5.59 -4.03 18.53
C ALA A 373 -7.00 -3.47 18.82
N VAL A 374 -7.85 -3.30 17.80
CA VAL A 374 -9.28 -2.98 17.98
C VAL A 374 -9.99 -4.08 18.74
N GLU A 375 -9.77 -5.33 18.38
CA GLU A 375 -10.37 -6.50 19.05
C GLU A 375 -9.97 -6.54 20.53
N GLU A 376 -8.68 -6.37 20.84
CA GLU A 376 -8.19 -6.33 22.22
C GLU A 376 -8.74 -5.11 22.99
N GLY A 377 -8.85 -3.94 22.35
CA GLY A 377 -9.48 -2.78 22.97
C GLY A 377 -10.95 -3.00 23.34
N ARG A 378 -11.71 -3.66 22.46
CA ARG A 378 -13.10 -4.05 22.72
C ARG A 378 -13.23 -5.05 23.87
N LYS A 379 -12.31 -6.01 23.94
CA LYS A 379 -12.20 -6.99 25.03
C LYS A 379 -11.89 -6.33 26.36
N ILE A 380 -10.86 -5.48 26.41
CA ILE A 380 -10.48 -4.73 27.61
C ILE A 380 -11.67 -3.93 28.15
N TYR A 381 -12.37 -3.22 27.28
CA TYR A 381 -13.56 -2.50 27.70
C TYR A 381 -14.67 -3.42 28.24
N GLN A 382 -14.90 -4.56 27.62
CA GLN A 382 -15.88 -5.53 28.11
C GLN A 382 -15.51 -6.02 29.52
N ASN A 383 -14.24 -6.28 29.74
CA ASN A 383 -13.72 -6.71 31.05
C ASN A 383 -13.88 -5.60 32.09
N ILE A 384 -13.52 -4.34 31.74
CA ILE A 384 -13.73 -3.19 32.63
C ILE A 384 -15.20 -3.04 32.98
N ARG A 385 -16.12 -3.16 32.00
CA ARG A 385 -17.56 -3.08 32.24
C ARG A 385 -18.06 -4.20 33.16
N ASN A 386 -17.57 -5.42 32.98
CA ASN A 386 -17.94 -6.56 33.83
C ASN A 386 -17.39 -6.38 35.25
N PHE A 387 -16.14 -5.91 35.38
CA PHE A 387 -15.53 -5.54 36.65
C PHE A 387 -16.38 -4.47 37.40
N VAL A 388 -16.70 -3.36 36.72
CA VAL A 388 -17.49 -2.28 37.34
C VAL A 388 -18.88 -2.78 37.73
N ARG A 389 -19.55 -3.56 36.88
CA ARG A 389 -20.87 -4.15 37.21
C ARG A 389 -20.81 -5.05 38.45
N TYR A 390 -19.79 -5.91 38.54
CA TYR A 390 -19.60 -6.76 39.68
C TYR A 390 -19.40 -5.93 40.95
N GLN A 391 -18.46 -4.99 40.93
CA GLN A 391 -18.13 -4.14 42.08
C GLN A 391 -19.30 -3.26 42.56
N VAL A 392 -20.05 -2.70 41.63
CA VAL A 392 -21.24 -1.90 41.97
C VAL A 392 -22.34 -2.83 42.56
N SER A 393 -22.54 -4.02 41.99
CA SER A 393 -23.58 -4.95 42.48
C SER A 393 -23.30 -5.44 43.89
N THR A 394 -22.04 -5.78 44.21
CA THR A 394 -21.65 -6.25 45.57
C THR A 394 -21.79 -5.12 46.59
N ASN A 395 -21.38 -3.89 46.25
CA ASN A 395 -21.51 -2.74 47.14
C ASN A 395 -23.00 -2.38 47.37
N VAL A 396 -23.84 -2.37 46.32
CA VAL A 396 -25.28 -2.13 46.46
C VAL A 396 -25.92 -3.21 47.30
N ALA A 397 -25.56 -4.48 47.13
CA ALA A 397 -26.05 -5.59 47.97
C ALA A 397 -25.69 -5.39 49.46
N ALA A 398 -24.43 -5.04 49.77
CA ALA A 398 -24.00 -4.79 51.13
C ALA A 398 -24.74 -3.61 51.80
N VAL A 399 -24.87 -2.48 51.09
CA VAL A 399 -25.65 -1.33 51.58
C VAL A 399 -27.10 -1.67 51.77
N SER A 400 -27.73 -2.36 50.80
CA SER A 400 -29.12 -2.79 50.89
C SER A 400 -29.37 -3.73 52.09
N LEU A 401 -28.47 -4.68 52.31
CA LEU A 401 -28.50 -5.59 53.47
C LEU A 401 -28.55 -4.79 54.78
N ILE A 402 -27.65 -3.82 54.96
CA ILE A 402 -27.58 -3.01 56.16
C ILE A 402 -28.87 -2.18 56.33
N VAL A 403 -29.33 -1.48 55.29
CA VAL A 403 -30.50 -0.64 55.35
C VAL A 403 -31.74 -1.44 55.67
N ILE A 404 -31.97 -2.56 54.97
CA ILE A 404 -33.16 -3.43 55.16
C ILE A 404 -33.13 -4.04 56.55
N SER A 405 -32.03 -4.58 56.99
CA SER A 405 -31.91 -5.20 58.29
C SER A 405 -32.16 -4.22 59.45
N THR A 406 -31.60 -3.01 59.34
CA THR A 406 -31.66 -2.04 60.42
C THR A 406 -32.99 -1.27 60.41
N LEU A 407 -33.45 -0.77 59.24
CA LEU A 407 -34.62 0.13 59.19
C LEU A 407 -35.96 -0.63 59.06
N ILE A 408 -35.97 -1.79 58.39
CA ILE A 408 -37.22 -2.55 58.17
C ILE A 408 -37.44 -3.61 59.26
N PHE A 409 -36.40 -4.38 59.61
CA PHE A 409 -36.51 -5.44 60.59
C PHE A 409 -36.09 -5.04 62.01
N GLY A 410 -35.55 -3.82 62.19
CA GLY A 410 -35.15 -3.32 63.52
C GLY A 410 -33.97 -4.14 64.14
N TRP A 411 -33.21 -4.86 63.32
CA TRP A 411 -32.08 -5.66 63.78
C TRP A 411 -30.86 -4.77 64.08
N ASN A 412 -29.95 -5.28 64.95
CA ASN A 412 -28.64 -4.64 65.12
C ASN A 412 -27.87 -4.68 63.78
N LEU A 413 -26.90 -3.81 63.64
CA LEU A 413 -26.02 -3.75 62.46
C LEU A 413 -25.53 -5.16 62.07
N PRO A 414 -25.94 -5.70 60.93
CA PRO A 414 -25.60 -7.09 60.53
C PRO A 414 -24.12 -7.25 60.17
N LEU A 415 -23.45 -6.16 59.79
CA LEU A 415 -22.03 -6.14 59.44
C LEU A 415 -21.35 -4.94 60.10
N THR A 416 -20.21 -5.18 60.71
CA THR A 416 -19.34 -4.09 61.21
C THR A 416 -18.51 -3.50 60.07
N ALA A 417 -18.00 -2.28 60.26
CA ALA A 417 -17.11 -1.65 59.28
C ALA A 417 -15.90 -2.51 58.93
N THR A 418 -15.32 -3.21 59.88
CA THR A 418 -14.18 -4.13 59.66
C THR A 418 -14.57 -5.33 58.81
N GLN A 419 -15.77 -5.89 59.01
CA GLN A 419 -16.27 -7.02 58.21
C GLN A 419 -16.53 -6.58 56.75
N ILE A 420 -17.09 -5.39 56.56
CA ILE A 420 -17.27 -4.83 55.19
C ILE A 420 -15.92 -4.63 54.50
N LEU A 421 -14.91 -4.13 55.24
CA LEU A 421 -13.56 -3.98 54.68
C LEU A 421 -12.93 -5.33 54.29
N VAL A 422 -13.10 -6.36 55.13
CA VAL A 422 -12.63 -7.73 54.81
C VAL A 422 -13.34 -8.31 53.59
N ILE A 423 -14.66 -8.12 53.48
CA ILE A 423 -15.44 -8.54 52.28
C ILE A 423 -14.88 -7.87 51.04
N ASN A 424 -14.72 -6.54 51.03
CA ASN A 424 -14.25 -5.80 49.87
C ASN A 424 -12.81 -6.17 49.45
N ILE A 425 -11.91 -6.46 50.44
CA ILE A 425 -10.51 -6.79 50.12
C ILE A 425 -10.37 -8.26 49.72
N LEU A 426 -10.92 -9.18 50.51
CA LEU A 426 -10.65 -10.64 50.37
C LEU A 426 -11.67 -11.34 49.47
N MET A 427 -12.94 -10.93 49.49
CA MET A 427 -13.99 -11.63 48.74
C MET A 427 -14.27 -10.96 47.41
N ASP A 428 -14.23 -9.62 47.29
CA ASP A 428 -14.52 -8.92 46.06
C ASP A 428 -13.23 -8.65 45.25
N GLY A 429 -12.08 -8.47 45.88
CA GLY A 429 -10.81 -8.15 45.21
C GLY A 429 -10.36 -9.21 44.19
N PRO A 430 -10.13 -10.45 44.60
CA PRO A 430 -9.67 -11.50 43.67
C PRO A 430 -10.59 -11.76 42.49
N PRO A 431 -11.95 -11.92 42.66
CA PRO A 431 -12.85 -12.05 41.53
C PRO A 431 -12.86 -10.82 40.61
N ALA A 432 -12.73 -9.61 41.16
CA ALA A 432 -12.66 -8.38 40.38
C ALA A 432 -11.41 -8.36 39.49
N VAL A 433 -10.25 -8.74 40.02
CA VAL A 433 -9.01 -8.89 39.24
C VAL A 433 -9.16 -9.97 38.18
N ALA A 434 -9.76 -11.12 38.52
CA ALA A 434 -10.00 -12.19 37.55
C ALA A 434 -10.87 -11.74 36.37
N LEU A 435 -11.94 -10.97 36.61
CA LEU A 435 -12.79 -10.37 35.57
C LEU A 435 -12.01 -9.37 34.70
N GLY A 436 -11.04 -8.66 35.28
CA GLY A 436 -10.18 -7.71 34.53
C GLY A 436 -9.26 -8.37 33.52
N VAL A 437 -8.83 -9.61 33.77
CA VAL A 437 -7.90 -10.37 32.91
C VAL A 437 -8.59 -11.53 32.14
N GLU A 438 -9.92 -11.58 32.17
CA GLU A 438 -10.69 -12.68 31.58
C GLU A 438 -10.45 -12.80 30.07
N LYS A 439 -10.42 -14.04 29.59
CA LYS A 439 -10.33 -14.32 28.15
C LYS A 439 -11.59 -13.84 27.44
N LYS A 440 -11.44 -13.56 26.16
CA LYS A 440 -12.51 -13.10 25.25
C LYS A 440 -13.71 -14.04 25.30
N HIS A 441 -14.89 -13.50 25.62
CA HIS A 441 -16.17 -14.19 25.49
C HIS A 441 -16.87 -13.78 24.18
N GLY A 442 -17.05 -14.73 23.28
CA GLY A 442 -17.69 -14.51 21.98
C GLY A 442 -16.82 -13.69 21.01
N ASN A 443 -17.35 -13.41 19.83
CA ASN A 443 -16.66 -12.59 18.84
C ASN A 443 -17.05 -11.11 18.98
N VAL A 444 -16.17 -10.33 19.61
CA VAL A 444 -16.39 -8.88 19.83
C VAL A 444 -16.38 -8.07 18.53
N MET A 445 -15.82 -8.65 17.45
CA MET A 445 -15.80 -8.03 16.11
C MET A 445 -17.09 -8.29 15.30
N ASN A 446 -18.05 -9.05 15.83
CA ASN A 446 -19.39 -9.16 15.20
C ASN A 446 -20.39 -8.09 15.68
N ARG A 447 -19.93 -7.12 16.44
CA ARG A 447 -20.78 -6.03 16.99
C ARG A 447 -20.29 -4.69 16.42
N PRO A 448 -21.22 -3.76 16.15
CA PRO A 448 -20.83 -2.41 15.74
C PRO A 448 -20.04 -1.70 16.86
N PRO A 449 -19.31 -0.64 16.51
CA PRO A 449 -18.69 0.24 17.50
C PRO A 449 -19.76 0.80 18.47
N ARG A 450 -19.29 1.18 19.64
CA ARG A 450 -20.17 1.80 20.65
C ARG A 450 -20.60 3.19 20.19
N PRO A 451 -21.84 3.60 20.52
CA PRO A 451 -22.27 4.98 20.34
C PRO A 451 -21.50 5.94 21.29
#